data_1709123eb618df23a7c4b3233f957bb7
#
_entry.id   1709123eb618df23a7c4b3233f957bb7
#
_cell.length_a   1.000
_cell.length_b   1.000
_cell.length_c   1.000
_cell.angle_alpha   90.00
_cell.angle_beta   90.00
_cell.angle_gamma   90.00
#
_symmetry.space_group_name_H-M   'P 1'
#
loop_
_entity.id
_entity.type
_entity.pdbx_description
1 polymer ?
#
loop_
_entity_poly.entity_id
_entity_poly.type
_entity_poly.pdbx_seq_one_letter_code
_entity_poly.pdbx_strand_id
1 'polypeptide(L)' 'MRRAVCPGSFDPLHKGHVEVIARAANLFEEVVVAVSSNPAKTYRFSVDERIAMIEATVSSLAGVAVRPCLLYTSDAADE' A
#
# COMPACT_ATOMS: atom_id res chain seq x y z
N MET A 1 -10.44 -2.74 -18.69
CA MET A 1 -9.26 -2.92 -17.81
C MET A 1 -9.69 -3.14 -16.38
N ARG A 2 -9.10 -4.09 -15.71
CA ARG A 2 -9.44 -4.41 -14.33
C ARG A 2 -8.36 -3.88 -13.40
N ARG A 3 -8.78 -3.24 -12.33
CA ARG A 3 -7.87 -2.58 -11.39
C ARG A 3 -8.23 -2.96 -9.97
N ALA A 4 -7.22 -3.16 -9.14
CA ALA A 4 -7.41 -3.43 -7.72
C ALA A 4 -6.69 -2.39 -6.90
N VAL A 5 -7.22 -2.12 -5.72
CA VAL A 5 -6.60 -1.20 -4.77
C VAL A 5 -6.32 -1.99 -3.50
N CYS A 6 -5.09 -1.93 -3.03
CA CYS A 6 -4.69 -2.60 -1.80
C CYS A 6 -4.35 -1.53 -0.76
N PRO A 7 -5.30 -1.14 0.08
CA PRO A 7 -5.04 -0.08 1.06
C PRO A 7 -4.41 -0.63 2.33
N GLY A 8 -3.67 0.18 3.01
CA GLY A 8 -3.10 -0.19 4.30
C GLY A 8 -2.10 0.83 4.77
N SER A 9 -1.67 0.73 6.02
CA SER A 9 -0.64 1.63 6.52
C SER A 9 0.76 1.12 6.20
N PHE A 10 0.93 -0.19 6.16
CA PHE A 10 2.23 -0.81 5.83
C PHE A 10 3.36 -0.25 6.69
N ASP A 11 3.19 -0.30 7.98
CA ASP A 11 4.13 0.30 8.91
C ASP A 11 4.67 -0.73 9.91
N PRO A 12 5.55 -1.60 9.48
CA PRO A 12 6.11 -1.72 8.12
C PRO A 12 5.37 -2.72 7.26
N LEU A 13 5.79 -2.81 6.02
CA LEU A 13 5.36 -3.86 5.12
C LEU A 13 5.82 -5.22 5.66
N HIS A 14 4.98 -6.23 5.57
CA HIS A 14 5.38 -7.58 5.96
C HIS A 14 4.96 -8.59 4.89
N LYS A 15 5.38 -9.84 5.11
CA LYS A 15 5.21 -10.88 4.13
C LYS A 15 3.78 -11.09 3.71
N GLY A 16 2.84 -11.00 4.63
CA GLY A 16 1.43 -11.14 4.29
C GLY A 16 0.95 -10.07 3.33
N HIS A 17 1.43 -8.85 3.49
CA HIS A 17 1.09 -7.77 2.56
C HIS A 17 1.64 -8.07 1.17
N VAL A 18 2.86 -8.56 1.10
CA VAL A 18 3.50 -8.86 -0.18
C VAL A 18 2.75 -9.95 -0.91
N GLU A 19 2.29 -10.95 -0.18
CA GLU A 19 1.53 -12.05 -0.80
C GLU A 19 0.22 -11.56 -1.39
N VAL A 20 -0.47 -10.68 -0.68
CA VAL A 20 -1.75 -10.14 -1.16
C VAL A 20 -1.52 -9.30 -2.41
N ILE A 21 -0.49 -8.46 -2.41
CA ILE A 21 -0.19 -7.61 -3.56
C ILE A 21 0.20 -8.46 -4.76
N ALA A 22 1.01 -9.49 -4.55
CA ALA A 22 1.42 -10.36 -5.64
C ALA A 22 0.23 -11.12 -6.23
N ARG A 23 -0.67 -11.56 -5.38
CA ARG A 23 -1.86 -12.26 -5.84
C ARG A 23 -2.75 -11.32 -6.65
N ALA A 24 -2.90 -10.08 -6.19
CA ALA A 24 -3.69 -9.11 -6.92
C ALA A 24 -3.04 -8.79 -8.27
N ALA A 25 -1.72 -8.72 -8.31
CA ALA A 25 -1.00 -8.44 -9.56
C ALA A 25 -1.20 -9.55 -10.59
N ASN A 26 -1.45 -10.77 -10.14
CA ASN A 26 -1.75 -11.85 -11.07
C ASN A 26 -3.19 -11.84 -11.57
N LEU A 27 -4.10 -11.23 -10.83
CA LEU A 27 -5.51 -11.25 -11.16
C LEU A 27 -5.99 -10.00 -11.89
N PHE A 28 -5.29 -8.89 -11.72
CA PHE A 28 -5.73 -7.61 -12.25
C PHE A 28 -4.64 -6.99 -13.11
N GLU A 29 -5.06 -6.17 -14.05
CA GLU A 29 -4.10 -5.52 -14.96
C GLU A 29 -3.35 -4.40 -14.26
N GLU A 30 -4.00 -3.75 -13.31
CA GLU A 30 -3.37 -2.71 -12.52
C GLU A 30 -3.65 -2.92 -11.06
N VAL A 31 -2.66 -2.70 -10.24
CA VAL A 31 -2.82 -2.75 -8.78
C VAL A 31 -2.24 -1.47 -8.22
N VAL A 32 -3.01 -0.78 -7.40
CA VAL A 32 -2.54 0.42 -6.71
C VAL A 32 -2.43 0.09 -5.24
N VAL A 33 -1.24 0.20 -4.69
CA VAL A 33 -1.03 0.04 -3.26
C VAL A 33 -1.19 1.42 -2.66
N ALA A 34 -2.25 1.61 -1.88
CA ALA A 34 -2.56 2.90 -1.29
C ALA A 34 -2.05 2.94 0.15
N VAL A 35 -1.00 3.71 0.37
CA VAL A 35 -0.35 3.77 1.68
C VAL A 35 -1.03 4.87 2.49
N SER A 36 -1.83 4.48 3.47
CA SER A 36 -2.61 5.44 4.22
C SER A 36 -1.76 6.14 5.27
N SER A 37 -2.05 7.40 5.48
CA SER A 37 -1.38 8.21 6.47
C SER A 37 -2.42 9.11 7.12
N ASN A 38 -2.57 8.99 8.43
CA ASN A 38 -3.53 9.78 9.17
C ASN A 38 -2.75 10.69 10.11
N PRO A 39 -2.88 12.01 9.99
CA PRO A 39 -2.10 12.93 10.84
C PRO A 39 -2.36 12.75 12.33
N ALA A 40 -3.48 12.15 12.69
CA ALA A 40 -3.80 11.92 14.10
C ALA A 40 -3.09 10.70 14.67
N LYS A 41 -2.43 9.90 13.85
CA LYS A 41 -1.77 8.69 14.31
C LYS A 41 -0.26 8.83 14.27
N THR A 42 0.40 8.06 15.11
CA THR A 42 1.85 7.98 15.13
C THR A 42 2.29 6.75 14.37
N TYR A 43 3.23 6.91 13.46
CA TYR A 43 3.71 5.79 12.67
C TYR A 43 5.18 5.54 12.96
N ARG A 44 5.60 4.29 12.76
CA ARG A 44 6.97 3.90 12.97
C ARG A 44 7.88 4.46 11.88
N PHE A 45 7.39 4.52 10.66
CA PHE A 45 8.13 5.04 9.53
C PHE A 45 7.32 6.13 8.84
N SER A 46 7.98 7.10 8.24
CA SER A 46 7.28 8.15 7.49
C SER A 46 6.60 7.55 6.28
N VAL A 47 5.66 8.27 5.70
CA VAL A 47 4.95 7.78 4.51
C VAL A 47 5.95 7.59 3.36
N ASP A 48 6.94 8.47 3.23
CA ASP A 48 7.93 8.32 2.17
C ASP A 48 8.78 7.08 2.37
N GLU A 49 9.13 6.78 3.61
CA GLU A 49 9.89 5.58 3.90
C GLU A 49 9.08 4.33 3.63
N ARG A 50 7.81 4.36 3.99
CA ARG A 50 6.94 3.21 3.76
C ARG A 50 6.75 2.97 2.26
N ILE A 51 6.55 4.03 1.49
CA ILE A 51 6.40 3.92 0.05
C ILE A 51 7.68 3.36 -0.57
N ALA A 52 8.84 3.85 -0.15
CA ALA A 52 10.11 3.37 -0.70
C ALA A 52 10.31 1.90 -0.42
N MET A 53 9.95 1.43 0.77
CA MET A 53 10.10 0.02 1.11
C MET A 53 9.17 -0.85 0.26
N ILE A 54 7.95 -0.40 0.02
CA ILE A 54 7.01 -1.15 -0.79
C ILE A 54 7.49 -1.18 -2.24
N GLU A 55 7.91 -0.04 -2.75
CA GLU A 55 8.37 0.03 -4.14
C GLU A 55 9.55 -0.90 -4.39
N ALA A 56 10.48 -0.95 -3.45
CA ALA A 56 11.62 -1.83 -3.61
C ALA A 56 11.19 -3.30 -3.63
N THR A 57 10.20 -3.64 -2.83
CA THR A 57 9.76 -5.03 -2.71
C THR A 57 8.94 -5.46 -3.92
N VAL A 58 8.11 -4.58 -4.46
CA VAL A 58 7.22 -4.96 -5.56
C VAL A 58 7.77 -4.59 -6.93
N SER A 59 9.02 -4.18 -7.01
CA SER A 59 9.60 -3.71 -8.27
C SER A 59 9.59 -4.77 -9.35
N SER A 60 9.55 -6.04 -8.99
CA SER A 60 9.49 -7.11 -9.98
C SER A 60 8.09 -7.42 -10.47
N LEU A 61 7.07 -6.80 -9.88
CA LEU A 61 5.68 -7.08 -10.25
C LEU A 61 5.19 -6.03 -11.24
N ALA A 62 4.77 -6.48 -12.40
CA ALA A 62 4.26 -5.57 -13.43
C ALA A 62 2.90 -5.01 -13.02
N GLY A 63 2.65 -3.77 -13.38
CA GLY A 63 1.34 -3.18 -13.18
C GLY A 63 1.04 -2.72 -11.77
N VAL A 64 2.04 -2.66 -10.90
CA VAL A 64 1.82 -2.26 -9.51
C VAL A 64 2.36 -0.85 -9.31
N ALA A 65 1.52 0.03 -8.81
CA ALA A 65 1.90 1.40 -8.47
C ALA A 65 1.68 1.62 -6.99
N VAL A 66 2.51 2.43 -6.36
CA VAL A 66 2.40 2.73 -4.93
C VAL A 66 2.12 4.22 -4.80
N ARG A 67 1.06 4.57 -4.07
CA ARG A 67 0.62 5.96 -3.94
C ARG A 67 0.31 6.29 -2.48
N PRO A 68 0.58 7.49 -2.05
CA PRO A 68 0.16 7.90 -0.72
C PRO A 68 -1.35 8.21 -0.69
N CYS A 69 -1.96 7.98 0.45
CA CYS A 69 -3.37 8.27 0.62
C CYS A 69 -3.54 8.92 1.98
N LEU A 70 -3.86 10.19 2.01
CA LEU A 70 -3.96 10.92 3.26
C LEU A 70 -5.38 10.84 3.82
N LEU A 71 -5.49 10.41 5.06
CA LEU A 71 -6.77 10.29 5.73
C LEU A 71 -6.83 11.32 6.84
N TYR A 72 -7.87 12.13 6.81
CA TYR A 72 -8.03 13.14 7.83
C TYR A 72 -8.94 12.70 8.98
N THR A 73 -9.76 11.69 8.77
CA THR A 73 -10.69 11.29 9.78
C THR A 73 -10.39 9.90 10.19
N SER A 74 -10.92 9.55 11.28
CA SER A 74 -10.70 8.25 11.69
C SER A 74 -11.65 7.31 11.24
N ASP A 75 -12.30 7.48 10.31
CA ASP A 75 -13.13 6.55 9.83
C ASP A 75 -12.56 5.52 9.44
N ALA A 76 -12.71 4.84 9.79
CA ALA A 76 -12.37 3.80 9.44
C ALA A 76 -11.67 3.19 8.74
N ALA A 77 -11.80 2.97 8.17
CA ALA A 77 -11.18 2.37 7.35
C ALA A 77 -9.93 2.05 7.57
N ASP A 78 -9.42 2.24 8.20
CA ASP A 78 -8.20 2.05 8.27
C ASP A 78 -7.73 1.04 8.75
N GLU A 79 -7.62 0.38 8.62
CA GLU A 79 -7.05 -0.51 9.01
C GLU A 79 -6.62 -0.97 8.97
#